data_daf7fc095d942c236f4e2c9c55ff93e5
#
_entry.id   daf7fc095d942c236f4e2c9c55ff93e5
#
_cell.length_a   1.000
_cell.length_b   1.000
_cell.length_c   1.000
_cell.angle_alpha   90.00
_cell.angle_beta   90.00
_cell.angle_gamma   90.00
#
_symmetry.space_group_name_H-M   'P 1'
#
loop_
_entity.id
_entity.type
_entity.pdbx_description
1 polymer ?
#
loop_
_entity_poly.entity_id
_entity_poly.type
_entity_poly.pdbx_seq_one_letter_code
_entity_poly.pdbx_strand_id
1 'polypeptide(L)'
;YQVAVLSRGYKRKSKGFVLAGPDTPVQLTGDEPFQMKQKFPEIYMAVDRNRCHGIEQLCNSHVAPGTEVIILDDAFQHRYVKPGMNILLVDYHRPICEDALLPAGRMREPESGKSRAHIVIVTKCPEDITPMDLRVLSKQMELYPYQQLYFTTLTYGKLYPLFTAEHAVSLKETGKDQHILLVTGIASPAKLIQDLSPYNEHIDSLAFSDHHDFTAKDME
;
A
#
# COMPACT_ATOMS: atom_id res chain seq x y z
N TYR A 1 -7.06 -7.79 18.98
CA TYR A 1 -7.13 -6.32 19.15
C TYR A 1 -8.22 -5.74 18.27
N GLN A 2 -8.96 -4.77 18.81
CA GLN A 2 -9.83 -3.92 17.98
C GLN A 2 -8.97 -2.85 17.31
N VAL A 3 -8.88 -2.92 16.00
CA VAL A 3 -7.97 -2.09 15.21
C VAL A 3 -8.73 -0.97 14.51
N ALA A 4 -8.16 0.23 14.54
CA ALA A 4 -8.53 1.33 13.67
C ALA A 4 -7.37 1.67 12.71
N VAL A 5 -7.70 2.04 11.47
CA VAL A 5 -6.75 2.56 10.49
C VAL A 5 -7.13 3.99 10.15
N LEU A 6 -6.17 4.90 10.21
CA LEU A 6 -6.36 6.30 9.86
C LEU A 6 -5.47 6.68 8.69
N SER A 7 -6.07 6.93 7.54
CA SER A 7 -5.41 7.41 6.34
C SER A 7 -5.68 8.91 6.09
N ARG A 8 -4.97 9.50 5.14
CA ARG A 8 -5.21 10.87 4.69
C ARG A 8 -6.43 10.96 3.77
N GLY A 9 -6.73 9.89 3.07
CA GLY A 9 -7.72 9.88 2.00
C GLY A 9 -7.26 10.72 0.81
N TYR A 10 -6.22 10.25 0.10
CA TYR A 10 -5.71 10.94 -1.09
C TYR A 10 -6.80 11.07 -2.16
N LYS A 11 -6.88 12.22 -2.83
CA LYS A 11 -7.89 12.57 -3.86
C LYS A 11 -9.37 12.45 -3.43
N ARG A 12 -9.69 12.22 -2.15
CA ARG A 12 -11.08 12.18 -1.69
C ARG A 12 -11.80 13.51 -1.87
N LYS A 13 -13.10 13.49 -2.06
CA LYS A 13 -13.96 14.69 -2.19
C LYS A 13 -14.47 15.21 -0.84
N SER A 14 -14.43 14.38 0.21
CA SER A 14 -14.86 14.75 1.56
C SER A 14 -13.83 15.64 2.30
N LYS A 15 -14.28 16.34 3.34
CA LYS A 15 -13.43 17.15 4.24
C LYS A 15 -13.60 16.68 5.69
N GLY A 16 -12.58 16.96 6.52
CA GLY A 16 -12.59 16.60 7.94
C GLY A 16 -12.53 15.09 8.17
N PHE A 17 -12.98 14.66 9.33
CA PHE A 17 -13.02 13.25 9.72
C PHE A 17 -14.19 12.53 9.05
N VAL A 18 -13.92 11.36 8.47
CA VAL A 18 -14.94 10.43 7.97
C VAL A 18 -14.60 9.03 8.44
N LEU A 19 -15.53 8.40 9.15
CA LEU A 19 -15.46 6.98 9.49
C LEU A 19 -16.20 6.20 8.39
N ALA A 20 -15.50 5.28 7.74
CA ALA A 20 -16.06 4.48 6.65
C ALA A 20 -16.97 3.37 7.20
N GLY A 21 -18.23 3.40 6.79
CA GLY A 21 -19.18 2.29 6.94
C GLY A 21 -19.14 1.34 5.73
N PRO A 22 -19.96 0.27 5.77
CA PRO A 22 -20.02 -0.71 4.67
C PRO A 22 -20.37 -0.09 3.31
N ASP A 23 -21.27 0.89 3.31
CA ASP A 23 -21.82 1.52 2.10
C ASP A 23 -21.17 2.89 1.80
N THR A 24 -20.06 3.21 2.47
CA THR A 24 -19.39 4.51 2.26
C THR A 24 -18.77 4.55 0.86
N PRO A 25 -19.18 5.50 -0.01
CA PRO A 25 -18.63 5.58 -1.37
C PRO A 25 -17.12 5.88 -1.38
N VAL A 26 -16.42 5.34 -2.38
CA VAL A 26 -14.99 5.56 -2.59
C VAL A 26 -14.61 7.05 -2.65
N GLN A 27 -15.48 7.89 -3.21
CA GLN A 27 -15.26 9.35 -3.33
C GLN A 27 -15.13 10.06 -1.97
N LEU A 28 -15.67 9.47 -0.90
CA LEU A 28 -15.59 10.06 0.45
C LEU A 28 -14.34 9.64 1.21
N THR A 29 -13.75 8.50 0.88
CA THR A 29 -12.60 7.93 1.57
C THR A 29 -11.30 7.99 0.75
N GLY A 30 -11.40 7.87 -0.57
CA GLY A 30 -10.30 7.59 -1.49
C GLY A 30 -10.12 6.08 -1.70
N ASP A 31 -9.37 5.70 -2.75
CA ASP A 31 -9.25 4.33 -3.25
C ASP A 31 -8.68 3.37 -2.22
N GLU A 32 -7.51 3.71 -1.66
CA GLU A 32 -6.80 2.84 -0.70
C GLU A 32 -7.59 2.59 0.59
N PRO A 33 -8.16 3.62 1.27
CA PRO A 33 -9.00 3.39 2.43
C PRO A 33 -10.27 2.61 2.12
N PHE A 34 -10.87 2.84 0.96
CA PHE A 34 -12.03 2.07 0.51
C PHE A 34 -11.68 0.58 0.34
N GLN A 35 -10.57 0.28 -0.36
CA GLN A 35 -10.09 -1.10 -0.54
C GLN A 35 -9.77 -1.78 0.79
N MET A 36 -9.11 -1.06 1.72
CA MET A 36 -8.82 -1.58 3.07
C MET A 36 -10.11 -1.95 3.80
N LYS A 37 -11.14 -1.08 3.76
CA LYS A 37 -12.43 -1.35 4.41
C LYS A 37 -13.16 -2.54 3.81
N GLN A 38 -13.11 -2.69 2.49
CA GLN A 38 -13.72 -3.86 1.81
C GLN A 38 -13.00 -5.17 2.18
N LYS A 39 -11.67 -5.13 2.26
CA LYS A 39 -10.85 -6.30 2.59
C LYS A 39 -10.93 -6.69 4.07
N PHE A 40 -11.10 -5.72 4.96
CA PHE A 40 -11.13 -5.89 6.40
C PHE A 40 -12.38 -5.20 6.98
N PRO A 41 -13.58 -5.78 6.80
CA PRO A 41 -14.82 -5.15 7.22
C PRO A 41 -14.96 -4.92 8.73
N GLU A 42 -14.20 -5.65 9.55
CA GLU A 42 -14.22 -5.58 11.01
C GLU A 42 -13.43 -4.41 11.60
N ILE A 43 -12.50 -3.82 10.84
CA ILE A 43 -11.71 -2.69 11.34
C ILE A 43 -12.48 -1.36 11.26
N TYR A 44 -12.14 -0.42 12.12
CA TYR A 44 -12.53 0.98 11.96
C TYR A 44 -11.61 1.64 10.93
N MET A 45 -12.11 1.90 9.73
CA MET A 45 -11.37 2.63 8.70
C MET A 45 -11.80 4.09 8.71
N ALA A 46 -10.87 4.99 9.00
CA ALA A 46 -11.14 6.42 9.04
C ALA A 46 -10.18 7.21 8.14
N VAL A 47 -10.65 8.34 7.67
CA VAL A 47 -9.83 9.28 6.91
C VAL A 47 -9.92 10.67 7.50
N ASP A 48 -8.77 11.29 7.73
CA ASP A 48 -8.65 12.69 8.12
C ASP A 48 -7.30 13.26 7.67
N ARG A 49 -7.30 14.47 7.12
CA ARG A 49 -6.08 15.18 6.77
C ARG A 49 -5.30 15.59 8.03
N ASN A 50 -6.02 15.94 9.10
CA ASN A 50 -5.45 16.22 10.41
C ASN A 50 -5.40 14.93 11.25
N ARG A 51 -4.22 14.30 11.30
CA ARG A 51 -4.03 13.04 12.03
C ARG A 51 -4.29 13.15 13.53
N CYS A 52 -3.98 14.31 14.15
CA CYS A 52 -4.26 14.53 15.57
C CYS A 52 -5.76 14.49 15.82
N HIS A 53 -6.53 15.26 15.05
CA HIS A 53 -8.00 15.25 15.15
C HIS A 53 -8.58 13.87 14.84
N GLY A 54 -8.08 13.17 13.80
CA GLY A 54 -8.54 11.83 13.47
C GLY A 54 -8.30 10.81 14.60
N ILE A 55 -7.15 10.90 15.28
CA ILE A 55 -6.84 10.06 16.45
C ILE A 55 -7.79 10.39 17.60
N GLU A 56 -8.03 11.68 17.91
CA GLU A 56 -8.97 12.09 18.95
C GLU A 56 -10.37 11.53 18.70
N GLN A 57 -10.84 11.56 17.45
CA GLN A 57 -12.13 10.96 17.07
C GLN A 57 -12.13 9.44 17.27
N LEU A 58 -11.07 8.73 16.86
CA LEU A 58 -10.96 7.28 17.01
C LEU A 58 -10.78 6.83 18.48
N CYS A 59 -10.24 7.67 19.33
CA CYS A 59 -10.17 7.42 20.78
C CYS A 59 -11.53 7.65 21.48
N ASN A 60 -12.50 8.27 20.81
CA ASN A 60 -13.82 8.47 21.36
C ASN A 60 -14.63 7.16 21.27
N SER A 61 -15.02 6.61 22.41
CA SER A 61 -15.78 5.36 22.52
C SER A 61 -17.16 5.38 21.84
N HIS A 62 -17.71 6.57 21.58
CA HIS A 62 -18.96 6.71 20.81
C HIS A 62 -18.74 6.61 19.30
N VAL A 63 -17.51 6.85 18.83
CA VAL A 63 -17.16 6.82 17.40
C VAL A 63 -16.56 5.47 16.98
N ALA A 64 -15.60 4.99 17.77
CA ALA A 64 -14.89 3.73 17.51
C ALA A 64 -14.74 2.93 18.83
N PRO A 65 -15.82 2.30 19.33
CA PRO A 65 -15.82 1.62 20.61
C PRO A 65 -14.80 0.48 20.65
N GLY A 66 -14.07 0.40 21.75
CA GLY A 66 -13.12 -0.67 22.01
C GLY A 66 -11.81 -0.59 21.20
N THR A 67 -11.53 0.49 20.50
CA THR A 67 -10.26 0.66 19.78
C THR A 67 -9.06 0.53 20.72
N GLU A 68 -8.20 -0.43 20.44
CA GLU A 68 -6.97 -0.70 21.20
C GLU A 68 -5.72 -0.26 20.45
N VAL A 69 -5.76 -0.33 19.11
CA VAL A 69 -4.64 0.00 18.22
C VAL A 69 -5.11 0.92 17.10
N ILE A 70 -4.39 2.01 16.89
CA ILE A 70 -4.58 2.90 15.73
C ILE A 70 -3.35 2.81 14.84
N ILE A 71 -3.55 2.35 13.60
CA ILE A 71 -2.53 2.31 12.56
C ILE A 71 -2.65 3.58 11.71
N LEU A 72 -1.57 4.33 11.60
CA LEU A 72 -1.50 5.51 10.74
C LEU A 72 -0.90 5.13 9.38
N ASP A 73 -1.70 5.21 8.35
CA ASP A 73 -1.31 4.91 6.99
C ASP A 73 -0.63 6.12 6.31
N ASP A 74 0.48 5.87 5.59
CA ASP A 74 1.36 6.87 4.95
C ASP A 74 1.63 8.09 5.83
N ALA A 75 2.03 7.86 7.08
CA ALA A 75 2.14 8.91 8.08
C ALA A 75 3.57 9.14 8.59
N PHE A 76 4.59 8.51 8.03
CA PHE A 76 5.96 8.60 8.54
C PHE A 76 6.50 10.04 8.56
N GLN A 77 6.09 10.88 7.61
CA GLN A 77 6.44 12.30 7.56
C GLN A 77 5.55 13.20 8.44
N HIS A 78 4.50 12.65 9.08
CA HIS A 78 3.59 13.43 9.92
C HIS A 78 4.12 13.54 11.35
N ARG A 79 4.87 14.63 11.63
CA ARG A 79 5.63 14.81 12.89
C ARG A 79 4.82 15.37 14.06
N TYR A 80 3.54 15.72 13.87
CA TYR A 80 2.68 16.20 14.96
C TYR A 80 2.14 15.11 15.87
N VAL A 81 2.28 13.85 15.45
CA VAL A 81 1.95 12.67 16.24
C VAL A 81 3.23 11.93 16.58
N LYS A 82 3.37 11.53 17.85
CA LYS A 82 4.44 10.65 18.31
C LYS A 82 3.87 9.24 18.47
N PRO A 83 4.01 8.35 17.50
CA PRO A 83 3.51 6.98 17.61
C PRO A 83 4.39 6.15 18.57
N GLY A 84 3.82 5.11 19.14
CA GLY A 84 4.56 4.13 19.96
C GLY A 84 5.52 3.29 19.13
N MET A 85 5.19 3.06 17.84
CA MET A 85 6.04 2.33 16.89
C MET A 85 6.00 3.01 15.52
N ASN A 86 7.16 3.17 14.90
CA ASN A 86 7.32 3.63 13.53
C ASN A 86 7.88 2.50 12.67
N ILE A 87 7.19 2.20 11.59
CA ILE A 87 7.63 1.25 10.56
C ILE A 87 7.93 2.05 9.29
N LEU A 88 9.15 1.95 8.78
CA LEU A 88 9.57 2.57 7.54
C LEU A 88 9.61 1.51 6.44
N LEU A 89 8.85 1.73 5.37
CA LEU A 89 8.89 0.91 4.17
C LEU A 89 9.87 1.50 3.16
N VAL A 90 10.75 0.66 2.64
CA VAL A 90 11.76 1.01 1.63
C VAL A 90 11.57 0.09 0.42
N ASP A 91 11.47 0.65 -0.78
CA ASP A 91 11.40 -0.13 -2.01
C ASP A 91 12.80 -0.69 -2.35
N TYR A 92 12.91 -2.01 -2.58
CA TYR A 92 14.16 -2.67 -2.97
C TYR A 92 14.81 -2.05 -4.20
N HIS A 93 13.98 -1.67 -5.19
CA HIS A 93 14.46 -1.06 -6.44
C HIS A 93 14.84 0.41 -6.29
N ARG A 94 14.63 0.99 -5.11
CA ARG A 94 14.93 2.38 -4.77
C ARG A 94 15.28 2.53 -3.29
N PRO A 95 16.46 2.01 -2.89
CA PRO A 95 16.94 2.19 -1.53
C PRO A 95 17.09 3.67 -1.18
N ILE A 96 16.76 4.04 0.06
CA ILE A 96 16.83 5.45 0.51
C ILE A 96 18.27 6.00 0.50
N CYS A 97 19.26 5.14 0.56
CA CYS A 97 20.69 5.50 0.47
C CYS A 97 21.13 5.87 -0.96
N GLU A 98 20.35 5.55 -1.97
CA GLU A 98 20.64 5.82 -3.39
C GLU A 98 19.70 6.89 -3.99
N ASP A 99 18.71 7.38 -3.23
CA ASP A 99 17.76 8.38 -3.70
C ASP A 99 18.10 9.78 -3.16
N ALA A 100 17.64 10.79 -3.84
CA ALA A 100 17.84 12.19 -3.48
C ALA A 100 16.53 12.86 -3.05
N LEU A 101 16.67 13.98 -2.37
CA LEU A 101 15.51 14.83 -2.02
C LEU A 101 14.87 15.44 -3.28
N LEU A 102 13.56 15.67 -3.20
CA LEU A 102 12.85 16.47 -4.20
C LEU A 102 13.51 17.86 -4.35
N PRO A 103 13.65 18.39 -5.59
CA PRO A 103 13.20 17.83 -6.86
C PRO A 103 14.23 16.93 -7.58
N ALA A 104 15.45 16.76 -7.04
CA ALA A 104 16.52 15.98 -7.66
C ALA A 104 16.27 14.45 -7.61
N GLY A 105 15.51 13.99 -6.62
CA GLY A 105 15.04 12.62 -6.46
C GLY A 105 13.59 12.60 -6.03
N ARG A 106 13.18 11.56 -5.29
CA ARG A 106 11.78 11.39 -4.85
C ARG A 106 11.60 11.37 -3.33
N MET A 107 12.68 11.47 -2.57
CA MET A 107 12.57 11.54 -1.11
C MET A 107 11.87 12.82 -0.66
N ARG A 108 10.89 12.69 0.22
CA ARG A 108 10.15 13.79 0.82
C ARG A 108 10.86 14.41 2.03
N GLU A 109 11.87 13.68 2.58
CA GLU A 109 12.68 14.12 3.71
C GLU A 109 14.09 13.51 3.62
N PRO A 110 15.09 14.06 4.34
CA PRO A 110 16.44 13.53 4.33
C PRO A 110 16.50 12.09 4.85
N GLU A 111 17.48 11.33 4.39
CA GLU A 111 17.73 9.95 4.83
C GLU A 111 17.88 9.85 6.37
N SER A 112 18.43 10.86 7.02
CA SER A 112 18.51 10.94 8.49
C SER A 112 17.16 10.80 9.19
N GLY A 113 16.05 11.05 8.50
CA GLY A 113 14.69 10.80 8.98
C GLY A 113 14.44 9.34 9.36
N LYS A 114 15.19 8.39 8.79
CA LYS A 114 15.14 6.96 9.15
C LYS A 114 15.38 6.70 10.65
N SER A 115 16.08 7.61 11.34
CA SER A 115 16.33 7.51 12.79
C SER A 115 15.04 7.41 13.64
N ARG A 116 13.89 7.82 13.11
CA ARG A 116 12.60 7.68 13.81
C ARG A 116 11.99 6.28 13.71
N ALA A 117 12.47 5.46 12.76
CA ALA A 117 11.95 4.11 12.57
C ALA A 117 12.44 3.17 13.67
N HIS A 118 11.56 2.33 14.17
CA HIS A 118 11.91 1.19 15.02
C HIS A 118 12.11 -0.06 14.17
N ILE A 119 11.31 -0.18 13.10
CA ILE A 119 11.37 -1.26 12.14
C ILE A 119 11.54 -0.66 10.75
N VAL A 120 12.46 -1.23 9.98
CA VAL A 120 12.64 -0.93 8.55
C VAL A 120 12.33 -2.20 7.76
N ILE A 121 11.45 -2.10 6.78
CA ILE A 121 11.08 -3.22 5.93
C ILE A 121 11.44 -2.86 4.49
N VAL A 122 12.36 -3.60 3.92
CA VAL A 122 12.65 -3.54 2.49
C VAL A 122 11.62 -4.40 1.77
N THR A 123 10.82 -3.76 0.94
CA THR A 123 9.70 -4.39 0.22
C THR A 123 10.06 -4.65 -1.23
N LYS A 124 9.29 -5.52 -1.88
CA LYS A 124 9.44 -5.88 -3.30
C LYS A 124 10.79 -6.51 -3.63
N CYS A 125 11.42 -7.18 -2.67
CA CYS A 125 12.62 -7.96 -2.96
C CYS A 125 12.32 -9.05 -4.00
N PRO A 126 13.27 -9.36 -4.90
CA PRO A 126 13.16 -10.52 -5.77
C PRO A 126 12.99 -11.81 -4.97
N GLU A 127 12.28 -12.80 -5.53
CA GLU A 127 12.12 -14.12 -4.87
C GLU A 127 13.45 -14.88 -4.76
N ASP A 128 14.37 -14.64 -5.69
CA ASP A 128 15.68 -15.26 -5.81
C ASP A 128 16.82 -14.44 -5.18
N ILE A 129 16.49 -13.40 -4.37
CA ILE A 129 17.49 -12.57 -3.70
C ILE A 129 18.47 -13.41 -2.89
N THR A 130 19.76 -13.19 -3.10
CA THR A 130 20.80 -13.98 -2.43
C THR A 130 21.11 -13.45 -1.02
N PRO A 131 21.63 -14.31 -0.11
CA PRO A 131 22.11 -13.86 1.20
C PRO A 131 23.22 -12.79 1.11
N MET A 132 23.99 -12.77 0.01
CA MET A 132 25.00 -11.75 -0.23
C MET A 132 24.35 -10.39 -0.52
N ASP A 133 23.34 -10.36 -1.37
CA ASP A 133 22.61 -9.11 -1.70
C ASP A 133 21.95 -8.52 -0.46
N LEU A 134 21.31 -9.37 0.36
CA LEU A 134 20.73 -8.97 1.65
C LEU A 134 21.77 -8.34 2.58
N ARG A 135 22.99 -8.92 2.64
CA ARG A 135 24.08 -8.39 3.45
C ARG A 135 24.60 -7.06 2.92
N VAL A 136 24.75 -6.92 1.60
CA VAL A 136 25.19 -5.67 0.96
C VAL A 136 24.19 -4.58 1.25
N LEU A 137 22.89 -4.82 1.00
CA LEU A 137 21.82 -3.85 1.24
C LEU A 137 21.72 -3.48 2.73
N SER A 138 21.83 -4.46 3.64
CA SER A 138 21.86 -4.19 5.09
C SER A 138 22.97 -3.24 5.50
N LYS A 139 24.15 -3.36 4.89
CA LYS A 139 25.27 -2.44 5.12
C LYS A 139 25.01 -1.05 4.55
N GLN A 140 24.49 -0.98 3.32
CA GLN A 140 24.18 0.31 2.66
C GLN A 140 23.11 1.11 3.40
N MET A 141 22.17 0.43 4.03
CA MET A 141 21.09 1.08 4.80
C MET A 141 21.59 1.79 6.07
N GLU A 142 22.80 1.48 6.57
CA GLU A 142 23.41 2.11 7.75
C GLU A 142 22.43 2.33 8.91
N LEU A 143 21.72 1.27 9.31
CA LEU A 143 20.71 1.34 10.35
C LEU A 143 21.33 1.52 11.74
N TYR A 144 20.58 2.17 12.61
CA TYR A 144 20.96 2.32 14.01
C TYR A 144 20.77 1.01 14.78
N PRO A 145 21.57 0.75 15.86
CA PRO A 145 21.53 -0.52 16.59
C PRO A 145 20.16 -0.90 17.20
N TYR A 146 19.28 0.07 17.41
CA TYR A 146 17.92 -0.17 17.94
C TYR A 146 16.88 -0.52 16.85
N GLN A 147 17.25 -0.42 15.57
CA GLN A 147 16.33 -0.67 14.45
C GLN A 147 16.39 -2.14 14.03
N GLN A 148 15.22 -2.68 13.74
CA GLN A 148 15.10 -4.02 13.17
C GLN A 148 14.89 -3.92 11.67
N LEU A 149 15.59 -4.77 10.90
CA LEU A 149 15.51 -4.84 9.45
C LEU A 149 14.83 -6.14 9.01
N TYR A 150 13.84 -6.00 8.14
CA TYR A 150 13.15 -7.11 7.50
C TYR A 150 13.15 -6.94 5.99
N PHE A 151 13.05 -8.06 5.27
CA PHE A 151 12.93 -8.12 3.82
C PHE A 151 11.66 -8.86 3.46
N THR A 152 10.93 -8.35 2.48
CA THR A 152 9.68 -8.97 2.01
C THR A 152 9.66 -9.00 0.49
N THR A 153 9.09 -10.07 -0.06
CA THR A 153 8.80 -10.21 -1.48
C THR A 153 7.29 -10.12 -1.72
N LEU A 154 6.88 -9.84 -2.95
CA LEU A 154 5.48 -9.85 -3.35
C LEU A 154 5.15 -11.24 -3.90
N THR A 155 4.06 -11.81 -3.42
CA THR A 155 3.49 -13.05 -3.95
C THR A 155 2.08 -12.79 -4.43
N TYR A 156 1.75 -13.35 -5.60
CA TYR A 156 0.39 -13.26 -6.14
C TYR A 156 -0.51 -14.30 -5.49
N GLY A 157 -1.64 -13.86 -5.00
CA GLY A 157 -2.70 -14.72 -4.49
C GLY A 157 -3.54 -15.34 -5.61
N LYS A 158 -4.72 -15.82 -5.23
CA LYS A 158 -5.70 -16.28 -6.20
C LYS A 158 -6.36 -15.10 -6.91
N LEU A 159 -6.75 -15.31 -8.16
CA LEU A 159 -7.57 -14.39 -8.93
C LEU A 159 -9.03 -14.54 -8.48
N TYR A 160 -9.68 -13.44 -8.19
CA TYR A 160 -11.08 -13.41 -7.79
C TYR A 160 -11.91 -12.77 -8.91
N PRO A 161 -13.02 -13.39 -9.33
CA PRO A 161 -13.92 -12.80 -10.30
C PRO A 161 -14.58 -11.55 -9.69
N LEU A 162 -14.70 -10.48 -10.51
CA LEU A 162 -15.32 -9.22 -10.07
C LEU A 162 -16.83 -9.22 -10.18
N PHE A 163 -17.40 -9.96 -11.13
CA PHE A 163 -18.82 -9.85 -11.51
C PHE A 163 -19.62 -11.14 -11.35
N THR A 164 -18.97 -12.25 -11.04
CA THR A 164 -19.61 -13.56 -10.90
C THR A 164 -19.30 -14.17 -9.52
N ALA A 165 -20.16 -15.10 -9.08
CA ALA A 165 -19.92 -15.86 -7.86
C ALA A 165 -19.03 -17.09 -8.07
N GLU A 166 -18.24 -17.13 -9.13
CA GLU A 166 -17.33 -18.22 -9.45
C GLU A 166 -16.20 -18.33 -8.43
N HIS A 167 -15.56 -19.49 -8.40
CA HIS A 167 -14.46 -19.75 -7.47
C HIS A 167 -13.18 -19.01 -7.88
N ALA A 168 -12.43 -18.58 -6.87
CA ALA A 168 -11.11 -18.00 -7.07
C ALA A 168 -10.16 -19.05 -7.68
N VAL A 169 -9.46 -18.67 -8.75
CA VAL A 169 -8.51 -19.51 -9.48
C VAL A 169 -7.07 -19.09 -9.23
N SER A 170 -6.15 -20.03 -9.27
CA SER A 170 -4.72 -19.73 -9.21
C SER A 170 -4.22 -19.23 -10.56
N LEU A 171 -3.24 -18.31 -10.56
CA LEU A 171 -2.53 -17.91 -11.79
C LEU A 171 -1.96 -19.09 -12.56
N LYS A 172 -1.58 -20.18 -11.86
CA LYS A 172 -1.09 -21.42 -12.49
C LYS A 172 -2.17 -22.23 -13.22
N GLU A 173 -3.43 -21.99 -12.90
CA GLU A 173 -4.60 -22.66 -13.51
C GLU A 173 -5.14 -21.88 -14.71
N THR A 174 -4.69 -20.62 -14.94
CA THR A 174 -4.97 -19.92 -16.18
C THR A 174 -4.24 -20.61 -17.33
N GLY A 175 -5.00 -21.07 -18.34
CA GLY A 175 -4.43 -21.79 -19.48
C GLY A 175 -3.42 -20.92 -20.25
N LYS A 176 -2.26 -21.49 -20.59
CA LYS A 176 -1.20 -20.77 -21.33
C LYS A 176 -1.64 -20.28 -22.71
N ASP A 177 -2.63 -20.93 -23.28
CA ASP A 177 -3.18 -20.63 -24.61
C ASP A 177 -4.32 -19.60 -24.59
N GLN A 178 -4.69 -19.10 -23.40
CA GLN A 178 -5.74 -18.08 -23.26
C GLN A 178 -5.16 -16.69 -23.52
N HIS A 179 -5.89 -15.84 -24.24
CA HIS A 179 -5.56 -14.42 -24.32
C HIS A 179 -6.01 -13.72 -23.05
N ILE A 180 -5.09 -13.01 -22.42
CA ILE A 180 -5.35 -12.20 -21.22
C ILE A 180 -5.30 -10.73 -21.61
N LEU A 181 -6.38 -9.99 -21.34
CA LEU A 181 -6.36 -8.53 -21.35
C LEU A 181 -6.07 -8.02 -19.93
N LEU A 182 -4.89 -7.44 -19.75
CA LEU A 182 -4.48 -6.81 -18.50
C LEU A 182 -4.89 -5.34 -18.47
N VAL A 183 -5.92 -5.00 -17.72
CA VAL A 183 -6.38 -3.62 -17.54
C VAL A 183 -5.78 -3.07 -16.24
N THR A 184 -5.07 -1.94 -16.32
CA THR A 184 -4.40 -1.35 -15.15
C THR A 184 -4.60 0.16 -15.06
N GLY A 185 -4.74 0.66 -13.84
CA GLY A 185 -4.71 2.09 -13.49
C GLY A 185 -3.67 2.37 -12.41
N ILE A 186 -2.46 1.79 -12.54
CA ILE A 186 -1.35 1.90 -11.59
C ILE A 186 -0.17 2.65 -12.19
N ALA A 187 0.67 3.24 -11.34
CA ALA A 187 1.80 4.09 -11.76
C ALA A 187 2.85 3.36 -12.63
N SER A 188 3.03 2.04 -12.47
CA SER A 188 4.00 1.25 -13.24
C SER A 188 3.50 -0.18 -13.48
N PRO A 189 2.84 -0.47 -14.62
CA PRO A 189 2.34 -1.80 -14.96
C PRO A 189 3.44 -2.76 -15.45
N ALA A 190 4.61 -2.26 -15.85
CA ALA A 190 5.66 -3.07 -16.47
C ALA A 190 6.10 -4.26 -15.61
N LYS A 191 6.24 -4.06 -14.28
CA LYS A 191 6.59 -5.13 -13.36
C LYS A 191 5.50 -6.21 -13.30
N LEU A 192 4.24 -5.81 -13.28
CA LEU A 192 3.10 -6.73 -13.26
C LEU A 192 3.06 -7.59 -14.54
N ILE A 193 3.30 -6.97 -15.71
CA ILE A 193 3.39 -7.71 -16.98
C ILE A 193 4.54 -8.72 -16.95
N GLN A 194 5.71 -8.31 -16.46
CA GLN A 194 6.87 -9.19 -16.31
C GLN A 194 6.58 -10.37 -15.37
N ASP A 195 5.89 -10.12 -14.27
CA ASP A 195 5.55 -11.15 -13.28
C ASP A 195 4.46 -12.13 -13.79
N LEU A 196 3.60 -11.68 -14.71
CA LEU A 196 2.56 -12.51 -15.31
C LEU A 196 3.07 -13.32 -16.51
N SER A 197 4.10 -12.85 -17.21
CA SER A 197 4.63 -13.51 -18.42
C SER A 197 5.03 -14.99 -18.26
N PRO A 198 5.50 -15.49 -17.10
CA PRO A 198 5.75 -16.91 -16.91
C PRO A 198 4.49 -17.79 -16.88
N TYR A 199 3.33 -17.19 -16.63
CA TYR A 199 2.05 -17.89 -16.53
C TYR A 199 1.27 -17.89 -17.84
N ASN A 200 1.48 -16.85 -18.68
CA ASN A 200 0.78 -16.73 -19.96
C ASN A 200 1.62 -15.95 -20.98
N GLU A 201 1.65 -16.44 -22.23
CA GLU A 201 2.44 -15.85 -23.32
C GLU A 201 1.66 -14.77 -24.10
N HIS A 202 0.33 -14.75 -23.98
CA HIS A 202 -0.56 -13.85 -24.73
C HIS A 202 -1.22 -12.84 -23.79
N ILE A 203 -0.44 -11.80 -23.40
CA ILE A 203 -0.92 -10.73 -22.53
C ILE A 203 -0.99 -9.44 -23.32
N ASP A 204 -2.20 -8.98 -23.60
CA ASP A 204 -2.49 -7.63 -24.08
C ASP A 204 -2.64 -6.68 -22.88
N SER A 205 -2.06 -5.48 -22.99
CA SER A 205 -2.07 -4.52 -21.87
C SER A 205 -2.81 -3.25 -22.27
N LEU A 206 -3.82 -2.91 -21.47
CA LEU A 206 -4.53 -1.62 -21.52
C LEU A 206 -4.21 -0.84 -20.24
N ALA A 207 -3.24 0.09 -20.34
CA ALA A 207 -2.76 0.86 -19.20
C ALA A 207 -3.36 2.25 -19.17
N PHE A 208 -4.00 2.60 -18.06
CA PHE A 208 -4.51 3.94 -17.76
C PHE A 208 -3.58 4.67 -16.78
N SER A 209 -3.82 5.96 -16.62
CA SER A 209 -3.09 6.76 -15.63
C SER A 209 -3.36 6.27 -14.20
N ASP A 210 -2.38 6.53 -13.31
CA ASP A 210 -2.51 6.21 -11.89
C ASP A 210 -3.75 6.88 -11.26
N HIS A 211 -4.55 6.10 -10.53
CA HIS A 211 -5.86 6.48 -10.00
C HIS A 211 -6.88 6.92 -11.08
N HIS A 212 -6.91 6.24 -12.21
CA HIS A 212 -7.90 6.50 -13.26
C HIS A 212 -9.31 6.13 -12.79
N ASP A 213 -10.26 7.05 -12.96
CA ASP A 213 -11.68 6.79 -12.73
C ASP A 213 -12.26 6.08 -13.97
N PHE A 214 -12.42 4.76 -13.90
CA PHE A 214 -12.94 3.96 -15.01
C PHE A 214 -14.40 4.33 -15.34
N THR A 215 -14.69 4.50 -16.61
CA THR A 215 -16.00 4.83 -17.15
C THR A 215 -16.49 3.74 -18.11
N ALA A 216 -17.78 3.76 -18.46
CA ALA A 216 -18.32 2.83 -19.46
C ALA A 216 -17.59 2.91 -20.82
N LYS A 217 -17.08 4.09 -21.18
CA LYS A 217 -16.32 4.29 -22.43
C LYS A 217 -14.95 3.63 -22.43
N ASP A 218 -14.36 3.40 -21.26
CA ASP A 218 -13.08 2.72 -21.15
C ASP A 218 -13.20 1.20 -21.35
N MET A 219 -14.46 0.70 -21.37
CA MET A 219 -14.80 -0.72 -21.52
C MET A 219 -15.38 -1.04 -22.92
N GLU A 220 -15.60 -0.04 -23.77
CA GLU A 220 -16.03 -0.17 -25.17
C GLU A 220 -14.82 -0.26 -26.12
#